data_7d3c8f262cee55cb778ef9a1980b74de
#
_entry.id   7d3c8f262cee55cb778ef9a1980b74de
#
_cell.length_a   1.000
_cell.length_b   1.000
_cell.length_c   1.000
_cell.angle_alpha   90.00
_cell.angle_beta   90.00
_cell.angle_gamma   90.00
#
_symmetry.space_group_name_H-M   'P 1'
#
loop_
_entity.id
_entity.type
_entity.pdbx_description
1 polymer ?
#
loop_
_entity_poly.entity_id
_entity_poly.type
_entity_poly.pdbx_seq_one_letter_code
_entity_poly.pdbx_strand_id
1 'polypeptide(L)'
;MTNISFDREAVGIVEKAQWTDAEDLGQVAAAVGNLRHNEVAILLPLDDCPGVSALRQAMSNFSSLMGIAVSEFSDACAELGSGVAEYSAEADATETYNAEKARIAAQRLGVGEAL
;
A
#
# COMPACT_ATOMS: atom_id res chain seq x y z
N MET A 1 -28.51 17.61 -11.02
CA MET A 1 -27.16 17.07 -11.23
C MET A 1 -26.41 17.06 -9.94
N THR A 2 -26.03 15.92 -9.47
CA THR A 2 -25.13 15.79 -8.33
C THR A 2 -23.72 16.20 -8.79
N ASN A 3 -23.18 17.24 -8.19
CA ASN A 3 -21.78 17.58 -8.36
C ASN A 3 -20.93 16.50 -7.67
N ILE A 4 -20.21 15.73 -8.48
CA ILE A 4 -19.17 14.86 -7.95
C ILE A 4 -17.97 15.76 -7.67
N SER A 5 -17.73 16.06 -6.41
CA SER A 5 -16.52 16.77 -6.01
C SER A 5 -15.42 15.77 -5.71
N PHE A 6 -14.28 15.94 -6.36
CA PHE A 6 -13.07 15.17 -6.10
C PHE A 6 -12.18 15.97 -5.14
N ASP A 7 -12.04 15.50 -3.92
CA ASP A 7 -11.19 16.13 -2.92
C ASP A 7 -9.76 15.60 -3.06
N ARG A 8 -8.93 16.35 -3.78
CA ARG A 8 -7.53 16.01 -4.04
C ARG A 8 -6.70 15.95 -2.78
N GLU A 9 -6.99 16.80 -1.82
CA GLU A 9 -6.25 16.81 -0.56
C GLU A 9 -6.53 15.53 0.23
N ALA A 10 -7.78 15.14 0.37
CA ALA A 10 -8.17 13.91 1.04
C ALA A 10 -7.59 12.67 0.35
N VAL A 11 -7.65 12.61 -0.97
CA VAL A 11 -7.09 11.51 -1.75
C VAL A 11 -5.57 11.45 -1.61
N GLY A 12 -4.88 12.59 -1.63
CA GLY A 12 -3.45 12.67 -1.41
C GLY A 12 -3.02 12.20 -0.02
N ILE A 13 -3.84 12.47 1.00
CA ILE A 13 -3.61 11.96 2.36
C ILE A 13 -3.72 10.43 2.39
N VAL A 14 -4.74 9.87 1.75
CA VAL A 14 -4.94 8.40 1.66
C VAL A 14 -3.79 7.74 0.91
N GLU A 15 -3.38 8.30 -0.22
CA GLU A 15 -2.24 7.80 -0.99
C GLU A 15 -0.98 7.75 -0.15
N LYS A 16 -0.66 8.86 0.52
CA LYS A 16 0.52 8.97 1.37
C LYS A 16 0.47 8.00 2.55
N ALA A 17 -0.70 7.81 3.15
CA ALA A 17 -0.90 6.83 4.22
C ALA A 17 -0.61 5.41 3.74
N GLN A 18 -1.04 5.03 2.53
CA GLN A 18 -0.76 3.71 1.96
C GLN A 18 0.73 3.49 1.73
N TRP A 19 1.46 4.48 1.21
CA TRP A 19 2.90 4.38 1.05
C TRP A 19 3.64 4.27 2.38
N THR A 20 3.22 5.02 3.39
CA THR A 20 3.78 4.95 4.74
C THR A 20 3.53 3.57 5.35
N ASP A 21 2.33 3.04 5.21
CA ASP A 21 1.98 1.69 5.69
C ASP A 21 2.79 0.62 4.96
N ALA A 22 3.00 0.75 3.65
CA ALA A 22 3.83 -0.16 2.89
C ALA A 22 5.29 -0.17 3.41
N GLU A 23 5.85 1.00 3.68
CA GLU A 23 7.20 1.12 4.24
C GLU A 23 7.29 0.52 5.63
N ASP A 24 6.36 0.85 6.52
CA ASP A 24 6.31 0.33 7.88
C ASP A 24 6.17 -1.19 7.90
N LEU A 25 5.30 -1.75 7.07
CA LEU A 25 5.14 -3.20 6.94
C LEU A 25 6.39 -3.86 6.34
N GLY A 26 7.07 -3.19 5.42
CA GLY A 26 8.35 -3.66 4.89
C GLY A 26 9.42 -3.76 5.99
N GLN A 27 9.47 -2.79 6.89
CA GLN A 27 10.37 -2.83 8.05
C GLN A 27 10.00 -3.95 9.02
N VAL A 28 8.71 -4.16 9.27
CA VAL A 28 8.22 -5.27 10.10
C VAL A 28 8.58 -6.62 9.47
N ALA A 29 8.43 -6.77 8.16
CA ALA A 29 8.81 -7.98 7.43
C ALA A 29 10.31 -8.27 7.57
N ALA A 30 11.16 -7.26 7.48
CA ALA A 30 12.60 -7.39 7.68
C ALA A 30 12.92 -7.81 9.13
N ALA A 31 12.23 -7.24 10.12
CA ALA A 31 12.38 -7.61 11.51
C ALA A 31 11.97 -9.06 11.77
N VAL A 32 10.87 -9.52 11.17
CA VAL A 32 10.43 -10.93 11.24
C VAL A 32 11.47 -11.85 10.62
N GLY A 33 12.05 -11.46 9.48
CA GLY A 33 13.13 -12.23 8.83
C GLY A 33 14.41 -12.33 9.69
N ASN A 34 14.63 -11.37 10.57
CA ASN A 34 15.76 -11.34 11.48
C ASN A 34 15.49 -12.01 12.83
N LEU A 35 14.28 -12.52 13.05
CA LEU A 35 13.97 -13.27 14.25
C LEU A 35 14.86 -14.53 14.33
N ARG A 36 15.72 -14.55 15.33
CA ARG A 36 16.66 -15.65 15.54
C ARG A 36 16.04 -16.73 16.41
N HIS A 37 15.08 -17.44 15.87
CA HIS A 37 14.45 -18.57 16.54
C HIS A 37 15.49 -19.64 16.96
N ASN A 38 16.62 -19.71 16.26
CA ASN A 38 17.71 -20.60 16.60
C ASN A 38 18.39 -20.23 17.94
N GLU A 39 18.47 -18.94 18.26
CA GLU A 39 19.01 -18.50 19.55
C GLU A 39 18.09 -18.86 20.72
N VAL A 40 16.79 -18.75 20.51
CA VAL A 40 15.81 -19.18 21.52
C VAL A 40 15.87 -20.71 21.72
N ALA A 41 16.12 -21.45 20.65
CA ALA A 41 16.21 -22.90 20.68
C ALA A 41 17.57 -23.43 21.17
N ILE A 42 18.61 -22.59 21.29
CA ILE A 42 19.94 -22.98 21.79
C ILE A 42 19.89 -23.45 23.24
N LEU A 43 18.96 -22.94 24.04
CA LEU A 43 18.78 -23.35 25.44
C LEU A 43 18.04 -24.68 25.59
N LEU A 44 17.56 -25.26 24.48
CA LEU A 44 16.93 -26.56 24.48
C LEU A 44 18.01 -27.64 24.36
N PRO A 45 17.77 -28.84 24.94
CA PRO A 45 18.72 -29.94 24.83
C PRO A 45 19.06 -30.24 23.37
N LEU A 46 20.37 -30.45 23.11
CA LEU A 46 20.86 -30.76 21.76
C LEU A 46 20.63 -32.21 21.34
N ASP A 47 20.13 -33.02 22.25
CA ASP A 47 19.86 -34.43 21.98
C ASP A 47 18.72 -34.62 20.96
N ASP A 48 18.73 -35.78 20.31
CA ASP A 48 17.73 -36.25 19.35
C ASP A 48 16.34 -36.41 19.99
N CYS A 49 15.87 -35.38 20.68
CA CYS A 49 14.53 -35.36 21.21
C CYS A 49 13.56 -34.94 20.10
N PRO A 50 12.62 -35.80 19.69
CA PRO A 50 11.67 -35.51 18.61
C PRO A 50 10.85 -34.26 18.86
N GLY A 51 10.53 -33.97 20.14
CA GLY A 51 9.78 -32.77 20.51
C GLY A 51 10.57 -31.48 20.29
N VAL A 52 11.87 -31.46 20.53
CA VAL A 52 12.73 -30.29 20.29
C VAL A 52 12.85 -30.01 18.80
N SER A 53 13.06 -31.05 18.01
CA SER A 53 13.13 -30.94 16.54
C SER A 53 11.81 -30.42 15.96
N ALA A 54 10.67 -30.95 16.42
CA ALA A 54 9.35 -30.51 15.99
C ALA A 54 9.09 -29.03 16.36
N LEU A 55 9.49 -28.60 17.56
CA LEU A 55 9.35 -27.20 18.00
C LEU A 55 10.20 -26.27 17.15
N ARG A 56 11.45 -26.62 16.89
CA ARG A 56 12.33 -25.82 16.03
C ARG A 56 11.74 -25.66 14.62
N GLN A 57 11.23 -26.74 14.06
CA GLN A 57 10.62 -26.70 12.75
C GLN A 57 9.34 -25.85 12.74
N ALA A 58 8.50 -25.97 13.76
CA ALA A 58 7.31 -25.14 13.89
C ALA A 58 7.64 -23.66 13.99
N MET A 59 8.66 -23.30 14.76
CA MET A 59 9.13 -21.92 14.90
C MET A 59 9.69 -21.40 13.58
N SER A 60 10.47 -22.19 12.86
CA SER A 60 11.00 -21.84 11.55
C SER A 60 9.89 -21.62 10.52
N ASN A 61 8.91 -22.50 10.48
CA ASN A 61 7.75 -22.40 9.60
C ASN A 61 6.92 -21.14 9.93
N PHE A 62 6.68 -20.89 11.20
CA PHE A 62 5.96 -19.68 11.65
C PHE A 62 6.68 -18.40 11.19
N SER A 63 7.98 -18.32 11.44
CA SER A 63 8.79 -17.15 11.04
C SER A 63 8.75 -16.92 9.53
N SER A 64 8.88 -18.01 8.75
CA SER A 64 8.82 -17.94 7.29
C SER A 64 7.44 -17.48 6.80
N LEU A 65 6.36 -18.08 7.31
CA LEU A 65 4.99 -17.71 6.93
C LEU A 65 4.64 -16.28 7.33
N MET A 66 5.05 -15.84 8.51
CA MET A 66 4.83 -14.47 8.95
C MET A 66 5.59 -13.47 8.09
N GLY A 67 6.82 -13.77 7.72
CA GLY A 67 7.59 -12.93 6.80
C GLY A 67 6.91 -12.77 5.45
N ILE A 68 6.41 -13.87 4.87
CA ILE A 68 5.67 -13.83 3.61
C ILE A 68 4.38 -13.02 3.76
N ALA A 69 3.59 -13.28 4.79
CA ALA A 69 2.31 -12.59 5.01
C ALA A 69 2.49 -11.08 5.16
N VAL A 70 3.46 -10.64 5.96
CA VAL A 70 3.72 -9.21 6.18
C VAL A 70 4.25 -8.57 4.89
N SER A 71 5.09 -9.25 4.13
CA SER A 71 5.57 -8.75 2.83
C SER A 71 4.42 -8.59 1.84
N GLU A 72 3.48 -9.53 1.80
CA GLU A 72 2.29 -9.42 0.95
C GLU A 72 1.40 -8.24 1.35
N PHE A 73 1.24 -7.97 2.65
CA PHE A 73 0.54 -6.76 3.11
C PHE A 73 1.25 -5.48 2.70
N SER A 74 2.58 -5.45 2.78
CA SER A 74 3.37 -4.32 2.31
C SER A 74 3.15 -4.07 0.82
N ASP A 75 3.20 -5.11 0.00
CA ASP A 75 2.96 -5.03 -1.44
C ASP A 75 1.53 -4.56 -1.74
N ALA A 76 0.54 -5.06 -1.02
CA ALA A 76 -0.85 -4.64 -1.18
C ALA A 76 -1.03 -3.15 -0.86
N CYS A 77 -0.40 -2.64 0.19
CA CYS A 77 -0.42 -1.21 0.50
C CYS A 77 0.24 -0.36 -0.59
N ALA A 78 1.35 -0.83 -1.15
CA ALA A 78 2.03 -0.16 -2.25
C ALA A 78 1.17 -0.15 -3.53
N GLU A 79 0.51 -1.25 -3.84
CA GLU A 79 -0.43 -1.34 -4.97
C GLU A 79 -1.62 -0.40 -4.78
N LEU A 80 -2.18 -0.33 -3.58
CA LEU A 80 -3.26 0.61 -3.26
C LEU A 80 -2.80 2.06 -3.41
N GLY A 81 -1.62 2.40 -2.90
CA GLY A 81 -1.03 3.73 -3.08
C GLY A 81 -0.84 4.09 -4.54
N SER A 82 -0.33 3.18 -5.34
CA SER A 82 -0.16 3.35 -6.79
C SER A 82 -1.50 3.52 -7.50
N GLY A 83 -2.50 2.71 -7.15
CA GLY A 83 -3.85 2.81 -7.71
C GLY A 83 -4.53 4.14 -7.40
N VAL A 84 -4.37 4.64 -6.19
CA VAL A 84 -4.90 5.95 -5.79
C VAL A 84 -4.20 7.08 -6.56
N ALA A 85 -2.88 7.01 -6.72
CA ALA A 85 -2.10 7.98 -7.49
C ALA A 85 -2.52 7.99 -8.96
N GLU A 86 -2.69 6.83 -9.57
CA GLU A 86 -3.15 6.70 -10.95
C GLU A 86 -4.56 7.25 -11.13
N TYR A 87 -5.48 6.89 -10.25
CA TYR A 87 -6.84 7.42 -10.26
C TYR A 87 -6.87 8.95 -10.14
N SER A 88 -6.06 9.52 -9.27
CA SER A 88 -5.93 10.95 -9.09
C SER A 88 -5.44 11.64 -10.35
N ALA A 89 -4.41 11.08 -11.01
CA ALA A 89 -3.89 11.60 -12.26
C ALA A 89 -4.92 11.52 -13.40
N GLU A 90 -5.67 10.44 -13.50
CA GLU A 90 -6.75 10.28 -14.48
C GLU A 90 -7.90 11.27 -14.25
N ALA A 91 -8.27 11.48 -12.98
CA ALA A 91 -9.29 12.46 -12.62
C ALA A 91 -8.86 13.88 -13.00
N ASP A 92 -7.60 14.25 -12.77
CA ASP A 92 -7.05 15.53 -13.15
C ASP A 92 -7.05 15.71 -14.68
N ALA A 93 -6.67 14.70 -15.43
CA ALA A 93 -6.69 14.73 -16.89
C ALA A 93 -8.13 14.90 -17.42
N THR A 94 -9.09 14.21 -16.82
CA THR A 94 -10.51 14.31 -17.17
C THR A 94 -11.05 15.70 -16.88
N GLU A 95 -10.75 16.27 -15.73
CA GLU A 95 -11.18 17.63 -15.39
C GLU A 95 -10.58 18.67 -16.35
N THR A 96 -9.31 18.55 -16.68
CA THR A 96 -8.64 19.44 -17.64
C THR A 96 -9.30 19.36 -19.01
N TYR A 97 -9.57 18.14 -19.48
CA TYR A 97 -10.27 17.92 -20.75
C TYR A 97 -11.67 18.55 -20.73
N ASN A 98 -12.44 18.34 -19.67
CA ASN A 98 -13.78 18.88 -19.56
C ASN A 98 -13.79 20.41 -19.47
N ALA A 99 -12.85 21.00 -18.74
CA ALA A 99 -12.69 22.44 -18.65
C ALA A 99 -12.38 23.07 -20.02
N GLU A 100 -11.49 22.45 -20.78
CA GLU A 100 -11.16 22.92 -22.14
C GLU A 100 -12.35 22.80 -23.10
N LYS A 101 -13.11 21.70 -23.03
CA LYS A 101 -14.35 21.55 -23.80
C LYS A 101 -15.39 22.61 -23.47
N ALA A 102 -15.56 22.90 -22.19
CA ALA A 102 -16.48 23.95 -21.72
C ALA A 102 -16.03 25.34 -22.20
N ARG A 103 -14.74 25.63 -22.16
CA ARG A 103 -14.16 26.89 -22.66
C ARG A 103 -14.42 27.07 -24.15
N ILE A 104 -14.19 26.04 -24.97
CA ILE A 104 -14.45 26.08 -26.41
C ILE A 104 -15.92 26.29 -26.69
N ALA A 105 -16.80 25.59 -25.96
CA ALA A 105 -18.25 25.75 -26.11
C ALA A 105 -18.70 27.17 -25.77
N ALA A 106 -18.19 27.74 -24.68
CA ALA A 106 -18.47 29.12 -24.29
C ALA A 106 -18.02 30.13 -25.34
N GLN A 107 -16.85 29.96 -25.90
CA GLN A 107 -16.36 30.80 -27.01
C GLN A 107 -17.26 30.75 -28.23
N ARG A 108 -17.69 29.55 -28.63
CA ARG A 108 -18.60 29.36 -29.79
C ARG A 108 -19.97 29.99 -29.57
N LEU A 109 -20.42 30.04 -28.32
CA LEU A 109 -21.69 30.65 -27.93
C LEU A 109 -21.57 32.16 -27.65
N GLY A 110 -20.35 32.72 -27.64
CA GLY A 110 -20.14 34.12 -27.34
C GLY A 110 -20.37 34.49 -25.88
N VAL A 111 -20.36 33.52 -24.98
CA VAL A 111 -20.64 33.73 -23.54
C VAL A 111 -19.35 33.91 -22.75
N GLY A 112 -18.22 33.44 -23.26
CA GLY A 112 -16.93 33.43 -22.55
C GLY A 112 -16.34 34.82 -22.31
N GLU A 113 -16.66 35.84 -23.10
CA GLU A 113 -16.15 37.20 -22.92
C GLU A 113 -16.90 38.00 -21.88
N ALA A 114 -18.04 37.52 -21.39
CA ALA A 114 -18.86 38.15 -20.36
C ALA A 114 -18.54 37.72 -18.93
N LEU A 115 -17.65 36.74 -18.80
CA LEU A 115 -17.21 36.19 -17.53
C LEU A 115 -15.75 36.60 -17.22
#